data_bdd11e09fad66135f37287fea3eef631
#
_entry.id   bdd11e09fad66135f37287fea3eef631
#
_cell.length_a   1.000
_cell.length_b   1.000
_cell.length_c   1.000
_cell.angle_alpha   90.00
_cell.angle_beta   90.00
_cell.angle_gamma   90.00
#
_symmetry.space_group_name_H-M   'P 1'
#
loop_
_entity.id
_entity.type
_entity.pdbx_description
1 polymer ?
#
loop_
_entity_poly.entity_id
_entity_poly.type
_entity_poly.pdbx_seq_one_letter_code
_entity_poly.pdbx_strand_id
1 'polypeptide(L)'
;MMTRGERQRVSKQASGGSDPGPQRALITATFVSRVGNGLFNTASILYFTLVVHLPATQVGAGLTIAGLCGLAVGLPAGNLADRYGPRTVWLTSLVLQAVTMAAFVLIDSWLAFTLVAILDRLAATAGSAASGALVARVGGERPAAFRARLRTFVNLGFVVGTLGAAVAIQVDTRPAYTALILANAASFAFAGLIAFLGIPKYQPLPRPKEHRQWSVLTDRPYVSFVALYSAMSLQYQTISLLLPIWLTAHTDAPRWTVAAVYATNSGVCVLLQSRLGSKVETPRQGGRAFRLAGLMFLVGCPLMALTADVPAWVAPVLAVLAVCVHSLGEVWESSGGFALGFGLAPHHAQGQYQGLFGIGFDAGQALAPLILTGAVLGLGHTGWLLLGLLFAGLGAAGPPVAAWAERTRPGTAGAEASASRRPEGSPVLEAD
;
A
#
# COMPACT_ATOMS: atom_id res chain seq x y z
N MET A 1 -22.72 40.23 -10.72
CA MET A 1 -21.51 40.61 -11.48
C MET A 1 -20.31 39.96 -10.76
N MET A 2 -19.79 38.83 -11.26
CA MET A 2 -18.67 38.14 -10.61
C MET A 2 -17.39 38.96 -10.81
N THR A 3 -16.61 39.11 -9.74
CA THR A 3 -15.33 39.80 -9.79
C THR A 3 -14.32 39.05 -10.68
N ARG A 4 -13.37 39.81 -11.23
CA ARG A 4 -12.30 39.22 -12.09
C ARG A 4 -11.51 38.11 -11.39
N GLY A 5 -11.39 38.16 -10.06
CA GLY A 5 -10.77 37.14 -9.23
C GLY A 5 -11.61 35.88 -9.07
N GLU A 6 -12.94 36.00 -9.02
CA GLU A 6 -13.86 34.85 -8.96
C GLU A 6 -13.91 34.12 -10.30
N ARG A 7 -13.90 34.85 -11.41
CA ARG A 7 -13.81 34.24 -12.76
C ARG A 7 -12.49 33.48 -12.97
N GLN A 8 -11.37 34.01 -12.47
CA GLN A 8 -10.08 33.29 -12.52
C GLN A 8 -10.06 32.05 -11.60
N ARG A 9 -10.71 32.08 -10.46
CA ARG A 9 -10.86 30.90 -9.59
C ARG A 9 -11.75 29.82 -10.21
N VAL A 10 -12.89 30.22 -10.82
CA VAL A 10 -13.82 29.32 -11.51
C VAL A 10 -13.17 28.75 -12.78
N SER A 11 -12.43 29.56 -13.54
CA SER A 11 -11.69 29.12 -14.72
C SER A 11 -10.53 28.17 -14.38
N LYS A 12 -9.81 28.37 -13.26
CA LYS A 12 -8.81 27.44 -12.74
C LYS A 12 -9.40 26.15 -12.17
N GLN A 13 -10.63 26.17 -11.68
CA GLN A 13 -11.36 24.96 -11.29
C GLN A 13 -11.93 24.20 -12.51
N ALA A 14 -12.23 24.89 -13.61
CA ALA A 14 -12.74 24.31 -14.83
C ALA A 14 -11.61 23.77 -15.75
N SER A 15 -10.39 24.29 -15.65
CA SER A 15 -9.21 23.69 -16.28
C SER A 15 -8.68 22.59 -15.35
N GLY A 16 -9.07 21.33 -15.58
CA GLY A 16 -8.77 20.13 -14.79
C GLY A 16 -7.28 19.77 -14.59
N GLY A 17 -6.41 20.76 -14.41
CA GLY A 17 -5.03 20.62 -13.96
C GLY A 17 -5.03 20.57 -12.44
N SER A 18 -4.84 19.39 -11.86
CA SER A 18 -4.58 19.25 -10.41
C SER A 18 -3.43 20.17 -10.01
N ASP A 19 -3.66 21.04 -9.02
CA ASP A 19 -2.61 21.88 -8.43
C ASP A 19 -1.45 20.97 -7.96
N PRO A 20 -0.23 21.13 -8.49
CA PRO A 20 0.88 20.25 -8.14
C PRO A 20 1.36 20.43 -6.68
N GLY A 21 0.95 21.49 -5.99
CA GLY A 21 1.33 21.77 -4.61
C GLY A 21 0.91 20.69 -3.62
N PRO A 22 -0.39 20.35 -3.51
CA PRO A 22 -0.87 19.30 -2.61
C PRO A 22 -0.32 17.90 -2.94
N GLN A 23 -0.11 17.59 -4.24
CA GLN A 23 0.51 16.34 -4.66
C GLN A 23 1.94 16.23 -4.18
N ARG A 24 2.75 17.28 -4.35
CA ARG A 24 4.13 17.35 -3.87
C ARG A 24 4.19 17.23 -2.36
N ALA A 25 3.34 17.95 -1.64
CA ALA A 25 3.27 17.88 -0.18
C ALA A 25 2.95 16.46 0.31
N LEU A 26 1.98 15.78 -0.32
CA LEU A 26 1.62 14.40 0.04
C LEU A 26 2.77 13.42 -0.25
N ILE A 27 3.45 13.57 -1.39
CA ILE A 27 4.62 12.75 -1.74
C ILE A 27 5.74 12.97 -0.72
N THR A 28 6.10 14.22 -0.45
CA THR A 28 7.23 14.54 0.45
C THR A 28 6.94 14.10 1.88
N ALA A 29 5.74 14.36 2.41
CA ALA A 29 5.35 13.92 3.75
C ALA A 29 5.36 12.38 3.85
N THR A 30 4.84 11.69 2.82
CA THR A 30 4.87 10.22 2.78
C THR A 30 6.31 9.70 2.70
N PHE A 31 7.16 10.27 1.85
CA PHE A 31 8.56 9.87 1.73
C PHE A 31 9.28 10.01 3.08
N VAL A 32 9.16 11.16 3.74
CA VAL A 32 9.80 11.42 5.05
C VAL A 32 9.35 10.41 6.10
N SER A 33 8.04 10.17 6.23
CA SER A 33 7.53 9.17 7.19
C SER A 33 7.97 7.74 6.84
N ARG A 34 8.20 7.41 5.56
CA ARG A 34 8.68 6.09 5.15
C ARG A 34 10.17 5.90 5.39
N VAL A 35 10.98 6.96 5.32
CA VAL A 35 12.38 6.92 5.79
C VAL A 35 12.42 6.56 7.27
N GLY A 36 11.63 7.23 8.11
CA GLY A 36 11.53 6.90 9.53
C GLY A 36 11.09 5.46 9.78
N ASN A 37 10.07 4.98 9.06
CA ASN A 37 9.61 3.59 9.16
C ASN A 37 10.71 2.58 8.77
N GLY A 38 11.51 2.88 7.75
CA GLY A 38 12.64 2.05 7.36
C GLY A 38 13.71 1.96 8.46
N LEU A 39 14.01 3.10 9.11
CA LEU A 39 14.92 3.14 10.28
C LEU A 39 14.40 2.24 11.41
N PHE A 40 13.15 2.42 11.82
CA PHE A 40 12.56 1.71 12.95
C PHE A 40 12.38 0.22 12.68
N ASN A 41 11.74 -0.16 11.57
CA ASN A 41 11.40 -1.55 11.30
C ASN A 41 12.65 -2.44 11.21
N THR A 42 13.76 -1.91 10.72
CA THR A 42 15.01 -2.68 10.59
C THR A 42 15.68 -2.92 11.94
N ALA A 43 15.60 -1.97 12.88
CA ALA A 43 16.32 -2.01 14.16
C ALA A 43 15.43 -2.34 15.37
N SER A 44 14.10 -2.30 15.23
CA SER A 44 13.15 -2.39 16.35
C SER A 44 13.27 -3.69 17.15
N ILE A 45 13.37 -4.84 16.48
CA ILE A 45 13.49 -6.14 17.15
C ILE A 45 14.78 -6.18 17.97
N LEU A 46 15.90 -5.70 17.42
CA LEU A 46 17.19 -5.65 18.12
C LEU A 46 17.10 -4.72 19.33
N TYR A 47 16.48 -3.54 19.19
CA TYR A 47 16.29 -2.63 20.31
C TYR A 47 15.50 -3.27 21.45
N PHE A 48 14.34 -3.88 21.16
CA PHE A 48 13.51 -4.45 22.23
C PHE A 48 14.13 -5.70 22.85
N THR A 49 14.90 -6.48 22.10
CA THR A 49 15.54 -7.70 22.63
C THR A 49 16.89 -7.43 23.32
N LEU A 50 17.73 -6.57 22.74
CA LEU A 50 19.09 -6.34 23.25
C LEU A 50 19.17 -5.18 24.24
N VAL A 51 18.35 -4.12 24.06
CA VAL A 51 18.42 -2.91 24.89
C VAL A 51 17.37 -2.91 26.00
N VAL A 52 16.13 -3.31 25.67
CA VAL A 52 15.02 -3.39 26.65
C VAL A 52 14.99 -4.76 27.36
N HIS A 53 15.70 -5.76 26.80
CA HIS A 53 15.78 -7.14 27.32
C HIS A 53 14.44 -7.88 27.36
N LEU A 54 13.50 -7.55 26.45
CA LEU A 54 12.27 -8.32 26.30
C LEU A 54 12.56 -9.61 25.50
N PRO A 55 12.04 -10.77 25.94
CA PRO A 55 12.13 -12.00 25.14
C PRO A 55 11.54 -11.82 23.75
N ALA A 56 12.19 -12.35 22.72
CA ALA A 56 11.73 -12.22 21.33
C ALA A 56 10.30 -12.74 21.14
N THR A 57 9.90 -13.77 21.87
CA THR A 57 8.53 -14.32 21.90
C THR A 57 7.51 -13.31 22.42
N GLN A 58 7.86 -12.52 23.42
CA GLN A 58 6.99 -11.46 23.97
C GLN A 58 6.88 -10.29 22.98
N VAL A 59 7.98 -9.89 22.34
CA VAL A 59 7.95 -8.88 21.27
C VAL A 59 7.05 -9.35 20.13
N GLY A 60 7.23 -10.59 19.67
CA GLY A 60 6.38 -11.18 18.62
C GLY A 60 4.90 -11.24 19.01
N ALA A 61 4.58 -11.66 20.24
CA ALA A 61 3.21 -11.71 20.74
C ALA A 61 2.57 -10.31 20.79
N GLY A 62 3.28 -9.30 21.30
CA GLY A 62 2.79 -7.93 21.38
C GLY A 62 2.51 -7.33 19.98
N LEU A 63 3.41 -7.56 19.01
CA LEU A 63 3.20 -7.12 17.62
C LEU A 63 2.02 -7.84 16.95
N THR A 64 1.82 -9.13 17.26
CA THR A 64 0.66 -9.90 16.76
C THR A 64 -0.65 -9.33 17.30
N ILE A 65 -0.72 -9.09 18.63
CA ILE A 65 -1.90 -8.47 19.26
C ILE A 65 -2.17 -7.09 18.64
N ALA A 66 -1.14 -6.25 18.48
CA ALA A 66 -1.27 -4.94 17.84
C ALA A 66 -1.78 -5.06 16.40
N GLY A 67 -1.27 -6.02 15.63
CA GLY A 67 -1.71 -6.31 14.26
C GLY A 67 -3.19 -6.67 14.20
N LEU A 68 -3.67 -7.57 15.07
CA LEU A 68 -5.08 -7.98 15.15
C LEU A 68 -5.99 -6.79 15.51
N CYS A 69 -5.57 -5.95 16.48
CA CYS A 69 -6.29 -4.72 16.82
C CYS A 69 -6.36 -3.76 15.61
N GLY A 70 -5.28 -3.65 14.84
CA GLY A 70 -5.23 -2.84 13.63
C GLY A 70 -6.23 -3.28 12.56
N LEU A 71 -6.39 -4.59 12.35
CA LEU A 71 -7.39 -5.12 11.40
C LEU A 71 -8.81 -4.73 11.78
N ALA A 72 -9.15 -4.78 13.07
CA ALA A 72 -10.48 -4.43 13.56
C ALA A 72 -10.84 -2.95 13.33
N VAL A 73 -9.84 -2.06 13.27
CA VAL A 73 -10.05 -0.60 13.19
C VAL A 73 -10.04 -0.06 11.76
N GLY A 74 -9.62 -0.85 10.77
CA GLY A 74 -9.49 -0.36 9.39
C GLY A 74 -10.77 0.26 8.81
N LEU A 75 -11.92 -0.39 8.97
CA LEU A 75 -13.22 0.15 8.52
C LEU A 75 -13.70 1.35 9.35
N PRO A 76 -13.72 1.30 10.71
CA PRO A 76 -14.01 2.47 11.54
C PRO A 76 -13.17 3.69 11.17
N ALA A 77 -11.86 3.49 10.98
CA ALA A 77 -10.93 4.54 10.62
C ALA A 77 -11.24 5.17 9.25
N GLY A 78 -11.61 4.34 8.27
CA GLY A 78 -12.05 4.81 6.96
C GLY A 78 -13.32 5.67 7.06
N ASN A 79 -14.30 5.23 7.85
CA ASN A 79 -15.52 6.00 8.11
C ASN A 79 -15.20 7.33 8.83
N LEU A 80 -14.24 7.32 9.74
CA LEU A 80 -13.78 8.52 10.43
C LEU A 80 -13.17 9.53 9.43
N ALA A 81 -12.37 9.04 8.47
CA ALA A 81 -11.78 9.87 7.43
C ALA A 81 -12.85 10.50 6.52
N ASP A 82 -13.92 9.76 6.20
CA ASP A 82 -15.02 10.27 5.41
C ASP A 82 -15.89 11.28 6.19
N ARG A 83 -15.98 11.15 7.53
CA ARG A 83 -16.79 12.00 8.39
C ARG A 83 -16.10 13.31 8.77
N TYR A 84 -14.83 13.24 9.17
CA TYR A 84 -14.08 14.39 9.70
C TYR A 84 -13.14 15.02 8.68
N GLY A 85 -13.06 14.43 7.49
CA GLY A 85 -12.17 14.80 6.41
C GLY A 85 -10.81 14.08 6.47
N PRO A 86 -10.32 13.60 5.33
CA PRO A 86 -9.16 12.71 5.28
C PRO A 86 -7.86 13.41 5.74
N ARG A 87 -7.72 14.73 5.49
CA ARG A 87 -6.56 15.48 5.98
C ARG A 87 -6.49 15.51 7.50
N THR A 88 -7.60 15.77 8.17
CA THR A 88 -7.66 15.85 9.64
C THR A 88 -7.27 14.53 10.26
N VAL A 89 -7.87 13.42 9.80
CA VAL A 89 -7.59 12.09 10.32
C VAL A 89 -6.13 11.68 10.06
N TRP A 90 -5.59 12.00 8.87
CA TRP A 90 -4.19 11.71 8.56
C TRP A 90 -3.22 12.50 9.44
N LEU A 91 -3.45 13.80 9.64
CA LEU A 91 -2.63 14.64 10.54
C LEU A 91 -2.66 14.13 11.98
N THR A 92 -3.86 13.81 12.50
CA THR A 92 -3.99 13.23 13.84
C THR A 92 -3.25 11.90 13.96
N SER A 93 -3.31 11.06 12.94
CA SER A 93 -2.58 9.77 12.93
C SER A 93 -1.05 9.98 12.93
N LEU A 94 -0.53 10.96 12.19
CA LEU A 94 0.91 11.28 12.17
C LEU A 94 1.37 11.81 13.53
N VAL A 95 0.59 12.66 14.18
CA VAL A 95 0.90 13.15 15.55
C VAL A 95 0.89 12.00 16.53
N LEU A 96 -0.14 11.13 16.49
CA LEU A 96 -0.22 9.99 17.39
C LEU A 96 0.95 9.02 17.17
N GLN A 97 1.32 8.74 15.91
CA GLN A 97 2.50 7.92 15.60
C GLN A 97 3.80 8.57 16.08
N ALA A 98 3.95 9.89 15.99
CA ALA A 98 5.12 10.59 16.56
C ALA A 98 5.21 10.41 18.08
N VAL A 99 4.07 10.53 18.78
CA VAL A 99 4.00 10.35 20.24
C VAL A 99 4.27 8.90 20.63
N THR A 100 3.64 7.92 19.96
CA THR A 100 3.85 6.49 20.26
C THR A 100 5.27 6.06 19.97
N MET A 101 5.88 6.55 18.87
CA MET A 101 7.30 6.29 18.59
C MET A 101 8.21 6.86 19.68
N ALA A 102 7.98 8.07 20.14
CA ALA A 102 8.76 8.63 21.25
C ALA A 102 8.53 7.83 22.56
N ALA A 103 7.31 7.35 22.80
CA ALA A 103 6.98 6.54 23.96
C ALA A 103 7.71 5.18 23.98
N PHE A 104 8.06 4.59 22.82
CA PHE A 104 8.84 3.36 22.77
C PHE A 104 10.21 3.45 23.48
N VAL A 105 10.78 4.64 23.58
CA VAL A 105 12.06 4.86 24.31
C VAL A 105 11.90 4.70 25.83
N LEU A 106 10.68 4.90 26.35
CA LEU A 106 10.37 4.87 27.80
C LEU A 106 9.87 3.49 28.26
N ILE A 107 9.82 2.50 27.39
CA ILE A 107 9.29 1.17 27.69
C ILE A 107 10.32 0.35 28.47
N ASP A 108 9.84 -0.23 29.56
CA ASP A 108 10.58 -1.14 30.47
C ASP A 108 9.87 -2.48 30.69
N SER A 109 8.65 -2.65 30.17
CA SER A 109 7.83 -3.84 30.40
C SER A 109 7.09 -4.29 29.13
N TRP A 110 6.79 -5.60 29.07
CA TRP A 110 6.02 -6.18 27.96
C TRP A 110 4.62 -5.58 27.82
N LEU A 111 3.96 -5.27 28.92
CA LEU A 111 2.62 -4.67 28.87
C LEU A 111 2.68 -3.26 28.26
N ALA A 112 3.63 -2.42 28.71
CA ALA A 112 3.82 -1.09 28.15
C ALA A 112 4.16 -1.16 26.67
N PHE A 113 5.06 -2.08 26.28
CA PHE A 113 5.38 -2.36 24.86
C PHE A 113 4.13 -2.67 24.04
N THR A 114 3.32 -3.62 24.53
CA THR A 114 2.12 -4.08 23.81
C THR A 114 1.08 -2.97 23.67
N LEU A 115 0.85 -2.19 24.72
CA LEU A 115 -0.09 -1.06 24.68
C LEU A 115 0.35 0.03 23.71
N VAL A 116 1.62 0.41 23.73
CA VAL A 116 2.17 1.42 22.78
C VAL A 116 2.13 0.88 21.36
N ALA A 117 2.47 -0.39 21.13
CA ALA A 117 2.40 -1.03 19.82
C ALA A 117 0.95 -1.08 19.27
N ILE A 118 -0.04 -1.36 20.14
CA ILE A 118 -1.47 -1.28 19.75
C ILE A 118 -1.82 0.14 19.31
N LEU A 119 -1.52 1.16 20.13
CA LEU A 119 -1.83 2.56 19.81
C LEU A 119 -1.17 3.01 18.50
N ASP A 120 0.10 2.66 18.31
CA ASP A 120 0.82 2.94 17.07
C ASP A 120 0.16 2.28 15.86
N ARG A 121 -0.17 0.97 15.98
CA ARG A 121 -0.83 0.24 14.89
C ARG A 121 -2.20 0.79 14.56
N LEU A 122 -3.01 1.17 15.57
CA LEU A 122 -4.30 1.83 15.36
C LEU A 122 -4.14 3.16 14.61
N ALA A 123 -3.17 3.98 15.02
CA ALA A 123 -2.85 5.24 14.35
C ALA A 123 -2.37 5.02 12.91
N ALA A 124 -1.48 4.03 12.67
CA ALA A 124 -0.98 3.68 11.35
C ALA A 124 -2.10 3.21 10.42
N THR A 125 -3.02 2.38 10.90
CA THR A 125 -4.18 1.90 10.14
C THR A 125 -5.13 3.05 9.80
N ALA A 126 -5.42 3.93 10.75
CA ALA A 126 -6.24 5.13 10.51
C ALA A 126 -5.57 6.08 9.50
N GLY A 127 -4.27 6.27 9.62
CA GLY A 127 -3.48 7.07 8.69
C GLY A 127 -3.46 6.48 7.28
N SER A 128 -3.38 5.17 7.15
CA SER A 128 -3.41 4.47 5.86
C SER A 128 -4.74 4.68 5.12
N ALA A 129 -5.88 4.47 5.82
CA ALA A 129 -7.21 4.70 5.26
C ALA A 129 -7.42 6.17 4.87
N ALA A 130 -7.01 7.10 5.73
CA ALA A 130 -7.10 8.54 5.47
C ALA A 130 -6.18 8.98 4.31
N SER A 131 -4.96 8.45 4.24
CA SER A 131 -4.03 8.67 3.11
C SER A 131 -4.61 8.17 1.79
N GLY A 132 -5.28 7.00 1.79
CA GLY A 132 -6.02 6.49 0.63
C GLY A 132 -7.10 7.46 0.16
N ALA A 133 -7.93 7.95 1.08
CA ALA A 133 -8.94 8.95 0.77
C ALA A 133 -8.36 10.29 0.30
N LEU A 134 -7.18 10.71 0.84
CA LEU A 134 -6.46 11.88 0.36
C LEU A 134 -5.95 11.69 -1.08
N VAL A 135 -5.42 10.51 -1.41
CA VAL A 135 -4.98 10.17 -2.76
C VAL A 135 -6.12 10.32 -3.75
N ALA A 136 -7.34 9.86 -3.38
CA ALA A 136 -8.52 10.01 -4.22
C ALA A 136 -8.88 11.49 -4.48
N ARG A 137 -8.62 12.38 -3.51
CA ARG A 137 -8.90 13.82 -3.63
C ARG A 137 -7.81 14.58 -4.37
N VAL A 138 -6.55 14.33 -4.01
CA VAL A 138 -5.37 15.04 -4.51
C VAL A 138 -4.98 14.52 -5.90
N GLY A 139 -5.26 13.26 -6.20
CA GLY A 139 -5.00 12.61 -7.49
C GLY A 139 -5.90 13.10 -8.62
N GLY A 140 -7.01 13.81 -8.30
CA GLY A 140 -7.93 14.37 -9.29
C GLY A 140 -8.56 13.27 -10.17
N GLU A 141 -8.46 13.41 -11.49
CA GLU A 141 -9.02 12.47 -12.46
C GLU A 141 -8.26 11.12 -12.51
N ARG A 142 -7.01 11.06 -12.01
CA ARG A 142 -6.10 9.91 -12.14
C ARG A 142 -5.54 9.43 -10.78
N PRO A 143 -6.40 9.09 -9.79
CA PRO A 143 -5.93 8.74 -8.45
C PRO A 143 -5.11 7.45 -8.42
N ALA A 144 -5.40 6.47 -9.29
CA ALA A 144 -4.63 5.23 -9.40
C ALA A 144 -3.20 5.49 -9.87
N ALA A 145 -3.01 6.30 -10.91
CA ALA A 145 -1.69 6.70 -11.40
C ALA A 145 -0.91 7.49 -10.34
N PHE A 146 -1.58 8.39 -9.62
CA PHE A 146 -0.96 9.12 -8.52
C PHE A 146 -0.56 8.19 -7.37
N ARG A 147 -1.39 7.20 -7.03
CA ARG A 147 -1.06 6.18 -6.02
C ARG A 147 0.15 5.34 -6.42
N ALA A 148 0.24 4.94 -7.71
CA ALA A 148 1.39 4.21 -8.23
C ALA A 148 2.68 5.05 -8.12
N ARG A 149 2.62 6.33 -8.44
CA ARG A 149 3.75 7.27 -8.25
C ARG A 149 4.12 7.40 -6.77
N LEU A 150 3.13 7.56 -5.88
CA LEU A 150 3.35 7.66 -4.45
C LEU A 150 4.05 6.40 -3.90
N ARG A 151 3.67 5.21 -4.40
CA ARG A 151 4.30 3.93 -4.01
C ARG A 151 5.79 3.89 -4.34
N THR A 152 6.22 4.48 -5.46
CA THR A 152 7.66 4.60 -5.78
C THR A 152 8.40 5.34 -4.65
N PHE A 153 7.86 6.45 -4.17
CA PHE A 153 8.47 7.21 -3.08
C PHE A 153 8.36 6.51 -1.72
N VAL A 154 7.29 5.74 -1.49
CA VAL A 154 7.15 4.85 -0.32
C VAL A 154 8.30 3.84 -0.27
N ASN A 155 8.53 3.14 -1.37
CA ASN A 155 9.59 2.12 -1.46
C ASN A 155 10.98 2.77 -1.34
N LEU A 156 11.22 3.88 -2.04
CA LEU A 156 12.49 4.61 -1.97
C LEU A 156 12.76 5.11 -0.54
N GLY A 157 11.77 5.70 0.12
CA GLY A 157 11.91 6.16 1.51
C GLY A 157 12.25 5.02 2.46
N PHE A 158 11.57 3.88 2.31
CA PHE A 158 11.84 2.69 3.13
C PHE A 158 13.27 2.18 2.94
N VAL A 159 13.76 2.10 1.70
CA VAL A 159 15.15 1.69 1.39
C VAL A 159 16.16 2.65 2.02
N VAL A 160 15.97 3.97 1.87
CA VAL A 160 16.85 4.98 2.46
C VAL A 160 16.89 4.84 3.99
N GLY A 161 15.73 4.63 4.63
CA GLY A 161 15.65 4.40 6.06
C GLY A 161 16.35 3.11 6.51
N THR A 162 16.15 2.00 5.79
CA THR A 162 16.82 0.72 6.07
C THR A 162 18.34 0.84 5.99
N LEU A 163 18.86 1.54 4.99
CA LEU A 163 20.30 1.82 4.87
C LEU A 163 20.82 2.66 6.04
N GLY A 164 20.04 3.67 6.48
CA GLY A 164 20.38 4.46 7.67
C GLY A 164 20.39 3.61 8.96
N ALA A 165 19.46 2.65 9.10
CA ALA A 165 19.43 1.74 10.23
C ALA A 165 20.66 0.82 10.28
N ALA A 166 21.17 0.38 9.14
CA ALA A 166 22.36 -0.48 9.07
C ALA A 166 23.58 0.17 9.74
N VAL A 167 23.74 1.48 9.62
CA VAL A 167 24.82 2.23 10.29
C VAL A 167 24.70 2.16 11.80
N ALA A 168 23.50 2.35 12.35
CA ALA A 168 23.29 2.31 13.80
C ALA A 168 23.41 0.89 14.37
N ILE A 169 23.03 -0.13 13.60
CA ILE A 169 23.23 -1.54 13.98
C ILE A 169 24.74 -1.87 14.07
N GLN A 170 25.57 -1.31 13.20
CA GLN A 170 27.03 -1.48 13.28
C GLN A 170 27.62 -0.82 14.52
N VAL A 171 27.10 0.31 14.97
CA VAL A 171 27.51 0.99 16.21
C VAL A 171 27.09 0.20 17.44
N ASP A 172 25.99 -0.53 17.39
CA ASP A 172 25.45 -1.45 18.38
C ASP A 172 25.45 -0.91 19.82
N THR A 173 24.94 0.32 20.00
CA THR A 173 24.85 0.98 21.29
C THR A 173 23.42 1.42 21.59
N ARG A 174 23.05 1.45 22.88
CA ARG A 174 21.74 1.96 23.32
C ARG A 174 21.44 3.38 22.76
N PRO A 175 22.35 4.36 22.79
CA PRO A 175 22.13 5.68 22.20
C PRO A 175 21.84 5.62 20.69
N ALA A 176 22.53 4.75 19.94
CA ALA A 176 22.33 4.61 18.50
C ALA A 176 20.90 4.10 18.17
N TYR A 177 20.45 3.05 18.87
CA TYR A 177 19.08 2.55 18.70
C TYR A 177 18.03 3.58 19.13
N THR A 178 18.26 4.26 20.27
CA THR A 178 17.35 5.33 20.75
C THR A 178 17.25 6.47 19.73
N ALA A 179 18.38 6.86 19.13
CA ALA A 179 18.40 7.88 18.09
C ALA A 179 17.58 7.48 16.85
N LEU A 180 17.59 6.21 16.44
CA LEU A 180 16.74 5.73 15.33
C LEU A 180 15.25 5.86 15.65
N ILE A 181 14.84 5.48 16.86
CA ILE A 181 13.44 5.57 17.29
C ILE A 181 12.99 7.03 17.32
N LEU A 182 13.81 7.91 17.91
CA LEU A 182 13.51 9.35 17.96
C LEU A 182 13.55 10.00 16.56
N ALA A 183 14.44 9.56 15.66
CA ALA A 183 14.46 10.00 14.29
C ALA A 183 13.17 9.60 13.54
N ASN A 184 12.62 8.40 13.80
CA ASN A 184 11.31 8.00 13.28
C ASN A 184 10.19 8.87 13.87
N ALA A 185 10.18 9.11 15.19
CA ALA A 185 9.22 10.03 15.81
C ALA A 185 9.27 11.43 15.17
N ALA A 186 10.47 11.97 14.99
CA ALA A 186 10.69 13.25 14.32
C ALA A 186 10.23 13.23 12.86
N SER A 187 10.41 12.10 12.14
CA SER A 187 9.96 11.95 10.76
C SER A 187 8.43 12.07 10.64
N PHE A 188 7.67 11.47 11.57
CA PHE A 188 6.22 11.63 11.62
C PHE A 188 5.79 13.06 11.94
N ALA A 189 6.43 13.71 12.92
CA ALA A 189 6.16 15.10 13.25
C ALA A 189 6.43 16.03 12.04
N PHE A 190 7.55 15.83 11.35
CA PHE A 190 7.93 16.62 10.17
C PHE A 190 7.02 16.34 8.97
N ALA A 191 6.64 15.09 8.75
CA ALA A 191 5.63 14.72 7.76
C ALA A 191 4.28 15.39 8.06
N GLY A 192 3.88 15.44 9.33
CA GLY A 192 2.70 16.15 9.80
C GLY A 192 2.75 17.65 9.51
N LEU A 193 3.90 18.28 9.75
CA LEU A 193 4.12 19.69 9.45
C LEU A 193 4.02 19.99 7.95
N ILE A 194 4.69 19.18 7.11
CA ILE A 194 4.60 19.31 5.63
C ILE A 194 3.15 19.15 5.16
N ALA A 195 2.44 18.16 5.69
CA ALA A 195 1.03 17.93 5.34
C ALA A 195 0.12 19.05 5.81
N PHE A 196 0.38 19.60 7.00
CA PHE A 196 -0.38 20.74 7.55
C PHE A 196 -0.22 21.99 6.70
N LEU A 197 0.99 22.28 6.24
CA LEU A 197 1.27 23.49 5.45
C LEU A 197 0.89 23.32 3.98
N GLY A 198 1.09 22.13 3.41
CA GLY A 198 1.02 21.93 1.96
C GLY A 198 -0.29 21.30 1.45
N ILE A 199 -1.12 20.72 2.33
CA ILE A 199 -2.37 20.07 1.89
C ILE A 199 -3.57 20.93 2.38
N PRO A 200 -4.44 21.39 1.48
CA PRO A 200 -5.60 22.18 1.88
C PRO A 200 -6.61 21.33 2.67
N LYS A 201 -7.44 21.99 3.47
CA LYS A 201 -8.54 21.35 4.19
C LYS A 201 -9.66 21.02 3.20
N TYR A 202 -9.82 19.74 2.91
CA TYR A 202 -10.94 19.26 2.11
C TYR A 202 -12.17 19.10 2.98
N GLN A 203 -13.29 19.66 2.53
CA GLN A 203 -14.57 19.44 3.20
C GLN A 203 -15.05 18.01 2.97
N PRO A 204 -15.70 17.38 3.99
CA PRO A 204 -16.37 16.11 3.79
C PRO A 204 -17.38 16.22 2.64
N LEU A 205 -17.45 15.20 1.78
CA LEU A 205 -18.50 15.19 0.76
C LEU A 205 -19.87 14.91 1.38
N PRO A 206 -20.93 15.56 0.88
CA PRO A 206 -22.28 15.24 1.29
C PRO A 206 -22.56 13.75 1.11
N ARG A 207 -23.06 13.10 2.16
CA ARG A 207 -23.48 11.70 2.09
C ARG A 207 -24.94 11.64 1.65
N PRO A 208 -25.31 10.70 0.76
CA PRO A 208 -26.72 10.43 0.49
C PRO A 208 -27.45 10.08 1.80
N LYS A 209 -28.71 10.54 1.98
CA LYS A 209 -29.50 10.29 3.19
C LYS A 209 -29.70 8.79 3.50
N GLU A 210 -29.64 7.96 2.47
CA GLU A 210 -29.79 6.50 2.55
C GLU A 210 -28.46 5.77 2.79
N HIS A 211 -27.35 6.47 2.95
CA HIS A 211 -26.03 5.84 3.10
C HIS A 211 -25.90 5.15 4.46
N ARG A 212 -26.07 3.83 4.43
CA ARG A 212 -25.92 2.96 5.62
C ARG A 212 -24.45 2.92 6.04
N GLN A 213 -24.19 3.03 7.34
CA GLN A 213 -22.86 2.73 7.88
C GLN A 213 -22.46 1.31 7.45
N TRP A 214 -21.20 1.14 7.02
CA TRP A 214 -20.69 -0.16 6.56
C TRP A 214 -21.27 -0.65 5.22
N SER A 215 -21.80 0.23 4.39
CA SER A 215 -22.33 -0.11 3.06
C SER A 215 -21.32 -0.85 2.17
N VAL A 216 -20.02 -0.62 2.39
CA VAL A 216 -18.92 -1.30 1.68
C VAL A 216 -18.97 -2.84 1.86
N LEU A 217 -19.41 -3.34 3.01
CA LEU A 217 -19.53 -4.79 3.26
C LEU A 217 -20.69 -5.45 2.50
N THR A 218 -21.68 -4.66 2.08
CA THR A 218 -22.79 -5.14 1.25
C THR A 218 -22.51 -5.02 -0.25
N ASP A 219 -21.44 -4.32 -0.62
CA ASP A 219 -20.95 -4.19 -2.01
C ASP A 219 -20.21 -5.47 -2.42
N ARG A 220 -20.96 -6.50 -2.80
CA ARG A 220 -20.41 -7.82 -3.17
C ARG A 220 -19.28 -7.76 -4.19
N PRO A 221 -19.37 -6.98 -5.31
CA PRO A 221 -18.26 -6.87 -6.26
C PRO A 221 -16.98 -6.32 -5.62
N TYR A 222 -17.10 -5.31 -4.76
CA TYR A 222 -15.93 -4.73 -4.09
C TYR A 222 -15.33 -5.69 -3.06
N VAL A 223 -16.16 -6.36 -2.27
CA VAL A 223 -15.71 -7.38 -1.30
C VAL A 223 -14.98 -8.52 -2.03
N SER A 224 -15.53 -8.99 -3.16
CA SER A 224 -14.86 -10.02 -3.97
C SER A 224 -13.52 -9.55 -4.54
N PHE A 225 -13.44 -8.30 -4.98
CA PHE A 225 -12.17 -7.69 -5.39
C PHE A 225 -11.17 -7.64 -4.22
N VAL A 226 -11.60 -7.20 -3.03
CA VAL A 226 -10.73 -7.15 -1.85
C VAL A 226 -10.25 -8.54 -1.45
N ALA A 227 -11.10 -9.55 -1.48
CA ALA A 227 -10.71 -10.95 -1.21
C ALA A 227 -9.67 -11.45 -2.24
N LEU A 228 -9.87 -11.15 -3.52
CA LEU A 228 -8.92 -11.45 -4.59
C LEU A 228 -7.58 -10.75 -4.35
N TYR A 229 -7.60 -9.46 -4.04
CA TYR A 229 -6.40 -8.67 -3.75
C TYR A 229 -5.68 -9.16 -2.49
N SER A 230 -6.43 -9.52 -1.44
CA SER A 230 -5.88 -10.12 -0.22
C SER A 230 -5.10 -11.40 -0.53
N ALA A 231 -5.68 -12.31 -1.31
CA ALA A 231 -5.01 -13.54 -1.71
C ALA A 231 -3.79 -13.27 -2.61
N MET A 232 -3.89 -12.33 -3.57
CA MET A 232 -2.75 -11.93 -4.40
C MET A 232 -1.63 -11.27 -3.59
N SER A 233 -1.93 -10.59 -2.47
CA SER A 233 -0.92 -9.92 -1.66
C SER A 233 0.05 -10.86 -0.94
N LEU A 234 -0.23 -12.18 -0.89
CA LEU A 234 0.73 -13.19 -0.41
C LEU A 234 2.06 -13.12 -1.18
N GLN A 235 2.01 -12.68 -2.45
CA GLN A 235 3.19 -12.56 -3.29
C GLN A 235 4.30 -11.66 -2.71
N TYR A 236 3.97 -10.66 -1.88
CA TYR A 236 4.96 -9.81 -1.24
C TYR A 236 5.88 -10.58 -0.29
N GLN A 237 5.35 -11.62 0.37
CA GLN A 237 6.13 -12.47 1.25
C GLN A 237 6.90 -13.57 0.50
N THR A 238 6.61 -13.76 -0.79
CA THR A 238 7.38 -14.70 -1.62
C THR A 238 8.84 -14.26 -1.76
N ILE A 239 9.09 -12.97 -1.97
CA ILE A 239 10.47 -12.44 -2.06
C ILE A 239 11.05 -12.14 -0.68
N SER A 240 10.23 -11.65 0.26
CA SER A 240 10.75 -11.17 1.56
C SER A 240 10.94 -12.29 2.59
N LEU A 241 10.25 -13.41 2.46
CA LEU A 241 10.31 -14.51 3.41
C LEU A 241 10.68 -15.82 2.73
N LEU A 242 9.90 -16.26 1.73
CA LEU A 242 10.00 -17.60 1.19
C LEU A 242 11.28 -17.83 0.41
N LEU A 243 11.62 -16.95 -0.54
CA LEU A 243 12.80 -17.10 -1.40
C LEU A 243 14.13 -17.06 -0.63
N PRO A 244 14.36 -16.16 0.36
CA PRO A 244 15.55 -16.24 1.21
C PRO A 244 15.71 -17.57 1.95
N ILE A 245 14.63 -18.11 2.51
CA ILE A 245 14.64 -19.41 3.18
C ILE A 245 14.97 -20.52 2.16
N TRP A 246 14.34 -20.48 0.98
CA TRP A 246 14.59 -21.44 -0.09
C TRP A 246 16.04 -21.43 -0.54
N LEU A 247 16.61 -20.25 -0.83
CA LEU A 247 17.99 -20.10 -1.28
C LEU A 247 18.99 -20.62 -0.25
N THR A 248 18.75 -20.36 1.05
CA THR A 248 19.66 -20.78 2.12
C THR A 248 19.53 -22.24 2.50
N ALA A 249 18.36 -22.84 2.31
CA ALA A 249 18.10 -24.23 2.70
C ALA A 249 18.27 -25.26 1.57
N HIS A 250 18.11 -24.85 0.31
CA HIS A 250 18.04 -25.77 -0.83
C HIS A 250 19.07 -25.46 -1.94
N THR A 251 19.93 -24.45 -1.76
CA THR A 251 20.94 -24.11 -2.77
C THR A 251 22.30 -23.85 -2.14
N ASP A 252 23.38 -24.11 -2.90
CA ASP A 252 24.74 -23.71 -2.54
C ASP A 252 25.07 -22.27 -3.00
N ALA A 253 24.07 -21.46 -3.28
CA ALA A 253 24.24 -20.07 -3.72
C ALA A 253 24.98 -19.23 -2.65
N PRO A 254 25.90 -18.36 -3.06
CA PRO A 254 26.54 -17.43 -2.12
C PRO A 254 25.54 -16.59 -1.35
N ARG A 255 25.79 -16.30 -0.07
CA ARG A 255 24.86 -15.56 0.81
C ARG A 255 24.48 -14.16 0.29
N TRP A 256 25.35 -13.52 -0.48
CA TRP A 256 25.06 -12.23 -1.11
C TRP A 256 23.89 -12.28 -2.11
N THR A 257 23.52 -13.47 -2.61
CA THR A 257 22.38 -13.68 -3.52
C THR A 257 21.08 -13.16 -2.93
N VAL A 258 20.86 -13.32 -1.62
CA VAL A 258 19.69 -12.80 -0.93
C VAL A 258 19.64 -11.27 -1.02
N ALA A 259 20.78 -10.59 -0.81
CA ALA A 259 20.84 -9.15 -0.95
C ALA A 259 20.60 -8.69 -2.40
N ALA A 260 21.14 -9.42 -3.38
CA ALA A 260 20.93 -9.15 -4.79
C ALA A 260 19.44 -9.28 -5.19
N VAL A 261 18.75 -10.29 -4.68
CA VAL A 261 17.30 -10.50 -4.87
C VAL A 261 16.50 -9.30 -4.35
N TYR A 262 16.76 -8.83 -3.14
CA TYR A 262 16.08 -7.64 -2.59
C TYR A 262 16.39 -6.37 -3.39
N ALA A 263 17.65 -6.17 -3.77
CA ALA A 263 18.07 -5.02 -4.57
C ALA A 263 17.38 -5.03 -5.95
N THR A 264 17.28 -6.20 -6.57
CA THR A 264 16.58 -6.38 -7.86
C THR A 264 15.11 -6.05 -7.75
N ASN A 265 14.40 -6.61 -6.76
CA ASN A 265 12.98 -6.32 -6.54
C ASN A 265 12.76 -4.81 -6.33
N SER A 266 13.52 -4.20 -5.42
CA SER A 266 13.41 -2.76 -5.14
C SER A 266 13.72 -1.92 -6.38
N GLY A 267 14.75 -2.28 -7.15
CA GLY A 267 15.13 -1.61 -8.39
C GLY A 267 14.01 -1.66 -9.45
N VAL A 268 13.47 -2.84 -9.71
CA VAL A 268 12.35 -3.03 -10.67
C VAL A 268 11.12 -2.22 -10.23
N CYS A 269 10.74 -2.31 -8.95
CA CYS A 269 9.60 -1.56 -8.43
C CYS A 269 9.80 -0.04 -8.54
N VAL A 270 10.97 0.48 -8.14
CA VAL A 270 11.25 1.92 -8.21
C VAL A 270 11.24 2.43 -9.66
N LEU A 271 11.84 1.69 -10.58
CA LEU A 271 11.97 2.11 -11.99
C LEU A 271 10.66 2.00 -12.77
N LEU A 272 9.85 0.96 -12.51
CA LEU A 272 8.72 0.63 -13.37
C LEU A 272 7.36 0.95 -12.76
N GLN A 273 7.23 1.04 -11.42
CA GLN A 273 5.94 1.26 -10.75
C GLN A 273 5.19 2.50 -11.26
N SER A 274 5.86 3.65 -11.38
CA SER A 274 5.21 4.88 -11.85
C SER A 274 4.92 4.83 -13.35
N ARG A 275 5.82 4.22 -14.15
CA ARG A 275 5.67 4.16 -15.63
C ARG A 275 4.55 3.21 -16.05
N LEU A 276 4.48 2.01 -15.47
CA LEU A 276 3.45 1.04 -15.79
C LEU A 276 2.14 1.36 -15.09
N GLY A 277 2.19 1.81 -13.83
CA GLY A 277 1.01 2.16 -13.06
C GLY A 277 0.23 3.32 -13.64
N SER A 278 0.89 4.28 -14.32
CA SER A 278 0.21 5.38 -15.01
C SER A 278 -0.63 4.94 -16.23
N LYS A 279 -0.47 3.71 -16.70
CA LYS A 279 -1.24 3.14 -17.81
C LYS A 279 -2.48 2.36 -17.36
N VAL A 280 -2.65 2.17 -16.03
CA VAL A 280 -3.73 1.36 -15.45
C VAL A 280 -4.65 2.26 -14.62
N GLU A 281 -5.72 2.76 -15.24
CA GLU A 281 -6.59 3.77 -14.62
C GLU A 281 -8.02 3.29 -14.45
N THR A 282 -8.51 2.46 -15.36
CA THR A 282 -9.89 1.98 -15.32
C THR A 282 -9.98 0.60 -14.65
N PRO A 283 -11.15 0.23 -14.07
CA PRO A 283 -11.35 -1.10 -13.50
C PRO A 283 -11.10 -2.24 -14.49
N ARG A 284 -11.44 -2.07 -15.76
CA ARG A 284 -11.14 -3.06 -16.83
C ARG A 284 -9.65 -3.24 -17.04
N GLN A 285 -8.90 -2.13 -17.08
CA GLN A 285 -7.43 -2.20 -17.17
C GLN A 285 -6.85 -2.84 -15.92
N GLY A 286 -7.41 -2.54 -14.74
CA GLY A 286 -7.05 -3.16 -13.46
C GLY A 286 -7.23 -4.68 -13.48
N GLY A 287 -8.37 -5.18 -13.97
CA GLY A 287 -8.60 -6.61 -14.14
C GLY A 287 -7.58 -7.28 -15.10
N ARG A 288 -7.24 -6.62 -16.22
CA ARG A 288 -6.20 -7.11 -17.13
C ARG A 288 -4.81 -7.11 -16.49
N ALA A 289 -4.50 -6.11 -15.68
CA ALA A 289 -3.25 -6.03 -14.94
C ALA A 289 -3.12 -7.20 -13.94
N PHE A 290 -4.20 -7.57 -13.23
CA PHE A 290 -4.22 -8.76 -12.37
C PHE A 290 -3.91 -10.03 -13.15
N ARG A 291 -4.49 -10.20 -14.36
CA ARG A 291 -4.21 -11.36 -15.20
C ARG A 291 -2.76 -11.41 -15.63
N LEU A 292 -2.17 -10.27 -16.02
CA LEU A 292 -0.75 -10.18 -16.37
C LEU A 292 0.14 -10.51 -15.16
N ALA A 293 -0.21 -10.00 -13.98
CA ALA A 293 0.49 -10.32 -12.73
C ALA A 293 0.49 -11.83 -12.46
N GLY A 294 -0.68 -12.47 -12.55
CA GLY A 294 -0.80 -13.92 -12.36
C GLY A 294 0.05 -14.72 -13.34
N LEU A 295 0.14 -14.30 -14.61
CA LEU A 295 1.01 -14.92 -15.60
C LEU A 295 2.50 -14.73 -15.28
N MET A 296 2.90 -13.56 -14.80
CA MET A 296 4.30 -13.34 -14.36
C MET A 296 4.64 -14.21 -13.15
N PHE A 297 3.74 -14.35 -12.17
CA PHE A 297 3.96 -15.22 -11.03
C PHE A 297 3.98 -16.71 -11.41
N LEU A 298 3.16 -17.12 -12.40
CA LEU A 298 3.17 -18.47 -12.94
C LEU A 298 4.55 -18.84 -13.55
N VAL A 299 5.26 -17.87 -14.11
CA VAL A 299 6.61 -18.07 -14.64
C VAL A 299 7.66 -17.88 -13.54
N GLY A 300 7.53 -16.86 -12.71
CA GLY A 300 8.51 -16.51 -11.68
C GLY A 300 8.65 -17.56 -10.58
N CYS A 301 7.56 -18.15 -10.09
CA CYS A 301 7.60 -19.15 -9.04
C CYS A 301 8.35 -20.43 -9.45
N PRO A 302 8.09 -21.06 -10.61
CA PRO A 302 8.89 -22.20 -11.06
C PRO A 302 10.37 -21.86 -11.29
N LEU A 303 10.68 -20.65 -11.80
CA LEU A 303 12.08 -20.23 -11.95
C LEU A 303 12.79 -20.11 -10.58
N MET A 304 12.08 -19.69 -9.53
CA MET A 304 12.62 -19.70 -8.16
C MET A 304 12.88 -21.12 -7.66
N ALA A 305 11.99 -22.08 -7.96
CA ALA A 305 12.18 -23.48 -7.62
C ALA A 305 13.42 -24.06 -8.26
N LEU A 306 13.65 -23.81 -9.55
CA LEU A 306 14.77 -24.33 -10.33
C LEU A 306 16.15 -23.86 -9.81
N THR A 307 16.20 -22.86 -8.93
CA THR A 307 17.47 -22.43 -8.31
C THR A 307 18.13 -23.53 -7.47
N ALA A 308 17.38 -24.55 -7.02
CA ALA A 308 17.90 -25.68 -6.25
C ALA A 308 18.58 -26.77 -7.14
N ASP A 309 18.26 -26.81 -8.44
CA ASP A 309 18.71 -27.87 -9.34
C ASP A 309 19.90 -27.42 -10.20
N VAL A 310 20.46 -26.24 -9.95
CA VAL A 310 21.55 -25.71 -10.78
C VAL A 310 22.83 -25.50 -9.96
N PRO A 311 24.00 -25.49 -10.61
CA PRO A 311 25.28 -25.22 -9.93
C PRO A 311 25.26 -23.89 -9.15
N ALA A 312 26.03 -23.79 -8.05
CA ALA A 312 26.11 -22.65 -7.15
C ALA A 312 26.34 -21.29 -7.84
N TRP A 313 27.07 -21.28 -8.96
CA TRP A 313 27.34 -20.05 -9.73
C TRP A 313 26.17 -19.64 -10.65
N VAL A 314 25.29 -20.58 -11.03
CA VAL A 314 24.10 -20.32 -11.86
C VAL A 314 22.92 -19.85 -11.00
N ALA A 315 22.79 -20.39 -9.78
CA ALA A 315 21.67 -20.10 -8.88
C ALA A 315 21.44 -18.60 -8.63
N PRO A 316 22.45 -17.73 -8.42
CA PRO A 316 22.25 -16.28 -8.29
C PRO A 316 21.67 -15.61 -9.54
N VAL A 317 22.14 -16.01 -10.74
CA VAL A 317 21.66 -15.46 -12.01
C VAL A 317 20.19 -15.84 -12.22
N LEU A 318 19.87 -17.10 -11.98
CA LEU A 318 18.50 -17.60 -12.11
C LEU A 318 17.56 -16.96 -11.07
N ALA A 319 18.01 -16.78 -9.83
CA ALA A 319 17.26 -16.09 -8.78
C ALA A 319 16.95 -14.62 -9.17
N VAL A 320 17.94 -13.89 -9.68
CA VAL A 320 17.77 -12.52 -10.15
C VAL A 320 16.77 -12.47 -11.32
N LEU A 321 16.87 -13.35 -12.29
CA LEU A 321 15.91 -13.44 -13.41
C LEU A 321 14.49 -13.74 -12.92
N ALA A 322 14.35 -14.73 -12.03
CA ALA A 322 13.07 -15.10 -11.44
C ALA A 322 12.44 -13.93 -10.70
N VAL A 323 13.24 -13.17 -9.92
CA VAL A 323 12.81 -11.99 -9.20
C VAL A 323 12.48 -10.83 -10.14
N CYS A 324 13.19 -10.62 -11.23
CA CYS A 324 12.81 -9.65 -12.26
C CYS A 324 11.40 -9.92 -12.79
N VAL A 325 11.11 -11.17 -13.17
CA VAL A 325 9.79 -11.58 -13.66
C VAL A 325 8.72 -11.40 -12.58
N HIS A 326 8.99 -11.86 -11.36
CA HIS A 326 8.07 -11.74 -10.23
C HIS A 326 7.78 -10.27 -9.89
N SER A 327 8.79 -9.41 -9.86
CA SER A 327 8.65 -7.98 -9.56
C SER A 327 7.86 -7.23 -10.63
N LEU A 328 7.95 -7.65 -11.90
CA LEU A 328 7.03 -7.16 -12.94
C LEU A 328 5.58 -7.54 -12.62
N GLY A 329 5.34 -8.76 -12.15
CA GLY A 329 4.04 -9.20 -11.66
C GLY A 329 3.55 -8.34 -10.49
N GLU A 330 4.40 -8.04 -9.50
CA GLU A 330 4.10 -7.14 -8.38
C GLU A 330 3.68 -5.75 -8.84
N VAL A 331 4.39 -5.18 -9.81
CA VAL A 331 4.06 -3.85 -10.38
C VAL A 331 2.68 -3.86 -11.06
N TRP A 332 2.35 -4.92 -11.82
CA TRP A 332 1.03 -5.06 -12.44
C TRP A 332 -0.07 -5.30 -11.41
N GLU A 333 0.16 -6.17 -10.41
CA GLU A 333 -0.78 -6.46 -9.33
C GLU A 333 -1.14 -5.20 -8.56
N SER A 334 -0.13 -4.46 -8.08
CA SER A 334 -0.37 -3.23 -7.31
C SER A 334 -1.06 -2.14 -8.13
N SER A 335 -0.69 -1.98 -9.41
CA SER A 335 -1.33 -1.02 -10.31
C SER A 335 -2.79 -1.39 -10.57
N GLY A 336 -3.07 -2.67 -10.80
CA GLY A 336 -4.43 -3.20 -10.92
C GLY A 336 -5.24 -3.02 -9.64
N GLY A 337 -4.64 -3.31 -8.48
CA GLY A 337 -5.24 -3.08 -7.18
C GLY A 337 -5.64 -1.62 -6.94
N PHE A 338 -4.79 -0.67 -7.35
CA PHE A 338 -5.10 0.75 -7.23
C PHE A 338 -6.22 1.17 -8.19
N ALA A 339 -6.21 0.71 -9.44
CA ALA A 339 -7.24 1.04 -10.41
C ALA A 339 -8.63 0.51 -9.98
N LEU A 340 -8.69 -0.73 -9.49
CA LEU A 340 -9.91 -1.32 -8.95
C LEU A 340 -10.30 -0.66 -7.62
N GLY A 341 -9.37 -0.47 -6.70
CA GLY A 341 -9.62 0.09 -5.38
C GLY A 341 -10.18 1.53 -5.42
N PHE A 342 -9.69 2.37 -6.33
CA PHE A 342 -10.18 3.74 -6.50
C PHE A 342 -11.37 3.79 -7.47
N GLY A 343 -11.31 3.06 -8.59
CA GLY A 343 -12.34 3.13 -9.62
C GLY A 343 -13.67 2.50 -9.24
N LEU A 344 -13.65 1.56 -8.28
CA LEU A 344 -14.87 0.94 -7.76
C LEU A 344 -15.42 1.65 -6.51
N ALA A 345 -14.69 2.55 -5.88
CA ALA A 345 -15.08 3.23 -4.67
C ALA A 345 -15.92 4.49 -4.96
N PRO A 346 -17.12 4.65 -4.38
CA PRO A 346 -17.91 5.88 -4.52
C PRO A 346 -17.16 7.09 -3.95
N HIS A 347 -17.29 8.24 -4.60
CA HIS A 347 -16.58 9.47 -4.21
C HIS A 347 -16.83 9.89 -2.75
N HIS A 348 -18.05 9.66 -2.23
CA HIS A 348 -18.47 10.06 -0.88
C HIS A 348 -18.05 9.06 0.22
N ALA A 349 -17.54 7.87 -0.15
CA ALA A 349 -17.19 6.79 0.79
C ALA A 349 -15.77 6.25 0.57
N GLN A 350 -14.89 7.03 -0.05
CA GLN A 350 -13.51 6.61 -0.36
C GLN A 350 -12.75 6.10 0.87
N GLY A 351 -12.96 6.72 2.05
CA GLY A 351 -12.32 6.28 3.28
C GLY A 351 -12.70 4.86 3.68
N GLN A 352 -13.99 4.51 3.65
CA GLN A 352 -14.46 3.16 3.99
C GLN A 352 -13.92 2.12 3.00
N TYR A 353 -13.97 2.42 1.70
CA TYR A 353 -13.48 1.54 0.66
C TYR A 353 -11.96 1.34 0.74
N GLN A 354 -11.19 2.41 0.94
CA GLN A 354 -9.74 2.31 1.15
C GLN A 354 -9.40 1.63 2.48
N GLY A 355 -10.23 1.80 3.51
CA GLY A 355 -10.10 1.07 4.78
C GLY A 355 -10.25 -0.44 4.58
N LEU A 356 -11.29 -0.90 3.88
CA LEU A 356 -11.48 -2.32 3.56
C LEU A 356 -10.37 -2.87 2.66
N PHE A 357 -9.93 -2.09 1.68
CA PHE A 357 -8.79 -2.42 0.81
C PHE A 357 -7.51 -2.64 1.62
N GLY A 358 -7.24 -1.77 2.60
CA GLY A 358 -6.11 -1.90 3.51
C GLY A 358 -6.21 -3.14 4.41
N ILE A 359 -7.40 -3.43 4.97
CA ILE A 359 -7.65 -4.65 5.75
C ILE A 359 -7.38 -5.90 4.90
N GLY A 360 -7.83 -5.93 3.65
CA GLY A 360 -7.56 -7.03 2.73
C GLY A 360 -6.06 -7.26 2.53
N PHE A 361 -5.31 -6.19 2.30
CA PHE A 361 -3.85 -6.26 2.19
C PHE A 361 -3.19 -6.81 3.47
N ASP A 362 -3.52 -6.23 4.63
CA ASP A 362 -2.95 -6.63 5.92
C ASP A 362 -3.32 -8.08 6.29
N ALA A 363 -4.53 -8.53 5.97
CA ALA A 363 -4.96 -9.91 6.18
C ALA A 363 -4.17 -10.90 5.33
N GLY A 364 -3.96 -10.59 4.04
CA GLY A 364 -3.10 -11.40 3.17
C GLY A 364 -1.66 -11.48 3.70
N GLN A 365 -1.09 -10.35 4.13
CA GLN A 365 0.25 -10.32 4.71
C GLN A 365 0.36 -11.14 6.00
N ALA A 366 -0.67 -11.11 6.86
CA ALA A 366 -0.68 -11.86 8.12
C ALA A 366 -0.78 -13.38 7.90
N LEU A 367 -1.50 -13.83 6.87
CA LEU A 367 -1.65 -15.24 6.53
C LEU A 367 -0.47 -15.80 5.70
N ALA A 368 0.27 -14.94 5.03
CA ALA A 368 1.31 -15.36 4.09
C ALA A 368 2.39 -16.25 4.73
N PRO A 369 2.98 -15.97 5.91
CA PRO A 369 3.98 -16.85 6.49
C PRO A 369 3.46 -18.30 6.68
N LEU A 370 2.26 -18.45 7.22
CA LEU A 370 1.65 -19.76 7.47
C LEU A 370 1.44 -20.55 6.16
N ILE A 371 0.87 -19.88 5.15
CA ILE A 371 0.56 -20.51 3.86
C ILE A 371 1.85 -20.83 3.10
N LEU A 372 2.77 -19.87 3.00
CA LEU A 372 3.97 -20.02 2.18
C LEU A 372 4.98 -21.00 2.78
N THR A 373 5.23 -20.95 4.09
CA THR A 373 6.16 -21.90 4.73
C THR A 373 5.58 -23.31 4.79
N GLY A 374 4.30 -23.44 5.16
CA GLY A 374 3.63 -24.73 5.25
C GLY A 374 3.44 -25.42 3.90
N ALA A 375 2.93 -24.69 2.89
CA ALA A 375 2.60 -25.27 1.60
C ALA A 375 3.82 -25.37 0.67
N VAL A 376 4.68 -24.34 0.62
CA VAL A 376 5.76 -24.34 -0.38
C VAL A 376 7.01 -25.07 0.12
N LEU A 377 7.49 -24.76 1.33
CA LEU A 377 8.67 -25.44 1.85
C LEU A 377 8.41 -26.92 2.13
N GLY A 378 7.20 -27.26 2.59
CA GLY A 378 6.82 -28.66 2.85
C GLY A 378 6.69 -29.52 1.60
N LEU A 379 6.32 -28.92 0.45
CA LEU A 379 6.13 -29.61 -0.84
C LEU A 379 7.29 -29.40 -1.82
N GLY A 380 8.29 -28.60 -1.46
CA GLY A 380 9.45 -28.32 -2.30
C GLY A 380 9.08 -27.73 -3.67
N HIS A 381 9.61 -28.27 -4.76
CA HIS A 381 9.33 -27.81 -6.14
C HIS A 381 7.83 -27.79 -6.47
N THR A 382 7.10 -28.82 -6.04
CA THR A 382 5.64 -28.89 -6.25
C THR A 382 4.93 -27.72 -5.57
N GLY A 383 5.39 -27.30 -4.38
CA GLY A 383 4.84 -26.15 -3.67
C GLY A 383 4.98 -24.84 -4.46
N TRP A 384 6.15 -24.62 -5.09
CA TRP A 384 6.38 -23.47 -5.96
C TRP A 384 5.47 -23.48 -7.21
N LEU A 385 5.29 -24.65 -7.83
CA LEU A 385 4.38 -24.80 -8.97
C LEU A 385 2.93 -24.52 -8.59
N LEU A 386 2.48 -25.06 -7.45
CA LEU A 386 1.14 -24.82 -6.94
C LEU A 386 0.92 -23.34 -6.58
N LEU A 387 1.93 -22.67 -6.02
CA LEU A 387 1.89 -21.24 -5.74
C LEU A 387 1.75 -20.42 -7.04
N GLY A 388 2.53 -20.74 -8.06
CA GLY A 388 2.42 -20.09 -9.37
C GLY A 388 1.04 -20.30 -10.00
N LEU A 389 0.49 -21.52 -9.95
CA LEU A 389 -0.86 -21.84 -10.43
C LEU A 389 -1.95 -21.11 -9.62
N LEU A 390 -1.80 -21.01 -8.30
CA LEU A 390 -2.70 -20.25 -7.45
C LEU A 390 -2.75 -18.78 -7.90
N PHE A 391 -1.60 -18.14 -8.05
CA PHE A 391 -1.54 -16.73 -8.51
C PHE A 391 -2.07 -16.58 -9.94
N ALA A 392 -1.84 -17.54 -10.83
CA ALA A 392 -2.41 -17.52 -12.17
C ALA A 392 -3.95 -17.60 -12.14
N GLY A 393 -4.50 -18.49 -11.32
CA GLY A 393 -5.95 -18.61 -11.12
C GLY A 393 -6.57 -17.34 -10.54
N LEU A 394 -5.95 -16.78 -9.49
CA LEU A 394 -6.36 -15.50 -8.91
C LEU A 394 -6.26 -14.37 -9.95
N GLY A 395 -5.18 -14.29 -10.69
CA GLY A 395 -4.99 -13.30 -11.76
C GLY A 395 -6.08 -13.42 -12.85
N ALA A 396 -6.42 -14.65 -13.25
CA ALA A 396 -7.48 -14.93 -14.22
C ALA A 396 -8.88 -14.50 -13.72
N ALA A 397 -9.11 -14.46 -12.41
CA ALA A 397 -10.35 -13.97 -11.81
C ALA A 397 -10.45 -12.42 -11.86
N GLY A 398 -9.37 -11.69 -12.09
CA GLY A 398 -9.37 -10.23 -12.14
C GLY A 398 -10.33 -9.63 -13.17
N PRO A 399 -10.24 -10.00 -14.48
CA PRO A 399 -11.15 -9.46 -15.51
C PRO A 399 -12.63 -9.72 -15.24
N PRO A 400 -13.11 -10.93 -14.89
CA PRO A 400 -14.53 -11.16 -14.61
C PRO A 400 -15.02 -10.40 -13.37
N VAL A 401 -14.21 -10.26 -12.32
CA VAL A 401 -14.57 -9.45 -11.14
C VAL A 401 -14.71 -7.97 -11.51
N ALA A 402 -13.78 -7.42 -12.30
CA ALA A 402 -13.85 -6.04 -12.80
C ALA A 402 -15.10 -5.82 -13.67
N ALA A 403 -15.38 -6.72 -14.59
CA ALA A 403 -16.55 -6.64 -15.47
C ALA A 403 -17.87 -6.78 -14.69
N TRP A 404 -17.91 -7.64 -13.66
CA TRP A 404 -19.08 -7.74 -12.79
C TRP A 404 -19.32 -6.45 -12.01
N ALA A 405 -18.27 -5.89 -11.44
CA ALA A 405 -18.34 -4.64 -10.69
C ALA A 405 -18.83 -3.46 -11.53
N GLU A 406 -18.39 -3.35 -12.78
CA GLU A 406 -18.87 -2.30 -13.71
C GLU A 406 -20.35 -2.48 -14.06
N ARG A 407 -20.82 -3.71 -14.31
CA ARG A 407 -22.22 -3.99 -14.64
C ARG A 407 -23.19 -3.69 -13.51
N THR A 408 -22.78 -3.84 -12.27
CA THR A 408 -23.62 -3.61 -11.08
C THR A 408 -23.64 -2.15 -10.62
N ARG A 409 -22.89 -1.26 -11.29
CA ARG A 409 -22.82 0.19 -11.01
C ARG A 409 -23.30 1.01 -12.20
N PRO A 410 -24.62 1.16 -12.39
CA PRO A 410 -25.16 2.00 -13.47
C PRO A 410 -24.94 3.49 -13.12
N GLY A 411 -23.91 4.11 -13.63
CA GLY A 411 -23.69 5.54 -13.34
C GLY A 411 -22.52 6.19 -14.08
N THR A 412 -21.47 5.44 -14.43
CA THR A 412 -20.32 6.01 -15.15
C THR A 412 -20.45 5.90 -16.66
N ALA A 413 -21.00 4.81 -17.17
CA ALA A 413 -21.25 4.64 -18.61
C ALA A 413 -22.45 5.48 -19.15
N GLY A 414 -23.45 5.77 -18.30
CA GLY A 414 -24.61 6.60 -18.66
C GLY A 414 -24.31 8.10 -18.74
N ALA A 415 -23.38 8.58 -17.92
CA ALA A 415 -22.97 9.98 -17.92
C ALA A 415 -22.14 10.34 -19.17
N GLU A 416 -21.25 9.45 -19.61
CA GLU A 416 -20.47 9.64 -20.84
C GLU A 416 -21.35 9.53 -22.09
N ALA A 417 -22.32 8.61 -22.13
CA ALA A 417 -23.27 8.47 -23.21
C ALA A 417 -24.28 9.64 -23.31
N SER A 418 -24.61 10.28 -22.18
CA SER A 418 -25.47 11.48 -22.18
C SER A 418 -24.71 12.75 -22.49
N ALA A 419 -23.42 12.84 -22.16
CA ALA A 419 -22.55 13.95 -22.52
C ALA A 419 -22.23 13.96 -24.02
N SER A 420 -22.07 12.78 -24.64
CA SER A 420 -21.84 12.66 -26.09
C SER A 420 -23.11 12.81 -26.93
N ARG A 421 -24.32 12.83 -26.34
CA ARG A 421 -25.62 13.03 -26.99
C ARG A 421 -26.20 14.44 -26.84
N ARG A 422 -25.48 15.40 -26.29
CA ARG A 422 -25.93 16.78 -26.40
C ARG A 422 -25.75 17.22 -27.86
N PRO A 423 -26.84 17.50 -28.60
CA PRO A 423 -26.71 18.02 -29.95
C PRO A 423 -26.07 19.40 -29.86
N GLU A 424 -24.99 19.60 -30.62
CA GLU A 424 -24.48 20.91 -30.95
C GLU A 424 -25.62 21.64 -31.70
N GLY A 425 -26.18 22.65 -31.09
CA GLY A 425 -27.15 23.49 -31.74
C GLY A 425 -28.52 23.60 -31.07
N SER A 426 -28.57 24.20 -29.87
CA SER A 426 -29.79 24.89 -29.46
C SER A 426 -29.59 26.38 -29.66
N PRO A 427 -30.38 27.04 -30.53
CA PRO A 427 -30.27 28.48 -30.71
C PRO A 427 -30.73 29.20 -29.44
N VAL A 428 -29.92 30.18 -29.05
CA VAL A 428 -30.26 31.16 -28.03
C VAL A 428 -31.47 31.91 -28.54
N LEU A 429 -32.64 31.70 -27.93
CA LEU A 429 -33.75 32.62 -28.08
C LEU A 429 -33.39 33.89 -27.31
N GLU A 430 -33.03 34.93 -28.07
CA GLU A 430 -33.10 36.30 -27.60
C GLU A 430 -34.60 36.63 -27.37
N ALA A 431 -34.92 36.96 -26.16
CA ALA A 431 -36.18 37.57 -25.79
C ALA A 431 -35.89 39.04 -25.47
N ASP A 432 -36.59 39.89 -26.27
CA ASP A 432 -36.69 41.34 -26.09
C ASP A 432 -37.13 41.79 -24.68
#